data_076a24db336fcd30a74f9ed8d6fd76eb
#
_entry.id   076a24db336fcd30a74f9ed8d6fd76eb
#
_cell.length_a   1.000
_cell.length_b   1.000
_cell.length_c   1.000
_cell.angle_alpha   90.00
_cell.angle_beta   90.00
_cell.angle_gamma   90.00
#
_symmetry.space_group_name_H-M   'P 1'
#
loop_
_entity.id
_entity.type
_entity.pdbx_description
1 polymer ?
#
loop_
_entity_poly.entity_id
_entity_poly.type
_entity_poly.pdbx_seq_one_letter_code
_entity_poly.pdbx_strand_id
1 'polypeptide(L)'
;MKRLILPLAFCCFALVGCGGDGFHFPLTGAPISGKLLTGTLPIARAHVYLMAVAATGYSKPSLSLLDAGSTRAQDSLGAYVVTAADGSFTIPGYYRCGAETSLYVYTRGGDSGMGENSAATELAAIGPCPQAKADVPPVVVDEVTTVAMSFALAGFANDALHIASSGTLLALTGVANAFVNASHLAPTNTGLASTLIPSGSATVPQTTINTLANILSACIHSAGASSSPCQSLLGNAGSAPPASDTASAMIAIAHAPASGVSPLFTQQPPAPPFAPYLTDAPNDFSLGLVFTGGGISLTGGMAVDAMGDLWSTNITSNYVIGISNAGEFLSGPSGYFSGAYSAGPIAIDTKDNIWIGGGAHTFHGPGEIVELSSSGTILSGTNGYTGYGIDTPEGLAIDANSNIWIADRANDNIVELSSTGQVLSGTKGFTGGGIKNPQQLFINPVGDVWIANYISNTTSELSSSGAPLTPSTGIAVPAASLAIDHQGNIWEAAAGVAYAQVSEVSPNGAILSGTGYTGGGIGGSNDGGAFIAIDGDGDAWIPLYNHPSVVELSNSGIPLSGADGYSNGIAESPGNIVVDGSGDVWVSSAILTPSTQRGVPATYTYTITELIGVAAPVVTPLAAGVKLNMLGARP
;
A
#
# COMPACT_ATOMS: atom_id res chain seq x y z
N MET A 1 -60.11 0.20 -41.76
CA MET A 1 -61.31 -0.06 -40.92
C MET A 1 -60.89 -0.26 -39.48
N LYS A 2 -61.49 0.49 -38.62
CA LYS A 2 -61.58 0.43 -37.14
C LYS A 2 -60.32 0.23 -36.31
N ARG A 3 -59.85 1.37 -35.76
CA ARG A 3 -59.01 1.49 -34.57
C ARG A 3 -59.79 1.02 -33.33
N LEU A 4 -59.08 0.27 -32.44
CA LEU A 4 -59.58 0.07 -31.08
C LEU A 4 -58.57 0.67 -30.12
N ILE A 5 -59.00 1.70 -29.39
CA ILE A 5 -58.29 2.36 -28.29
C ILE A 5 -58.78 1.71 -27.01
N LEU A 6 -57.85 1.22 -26.16
CA LEU A 6 -58.17 0.75 -24.81
C LEU A 6 -57.57 1.73 -23.79
N PRO A 7 -58.35 2.21 -22.80
CA PRO A 7 -57.86 3.18 -21.82
C PRO A 7 -57.13 2.53 -20.66
N LEU A 8 -56.04 3.21 -20.26
CA LEU A 8 -55.29 2.91 -19.03
C LEU A 8 -56.13 3.34 -17.81
N ALA A 9 -56.48 2.38 -16.94
CA ALA A 9 -57.11 2.68 -15.66
C ALA A 9 -56.01 2.92 -14.60
N PHE A 10 -56.00 4.14 -14.08
CA PHE A 10 -55.19 4.54 -12.91
C PHE A 10 -55.94 4.06 -11.65
N CYS A 11 -55.36 3.06 -10.92
CA CYS A 11 -55.89 2.68 -9.62
C CYS A 11 -55.12 3.46 -8.53
N CYS A 12 -55.77 4.50 -7.99
CA CYS A 12 -55.37 5.11 -6.72
C CYS A 12 -55.72 4.17 -5.58
N PHE A 13 -54.75 3.59 -4.90
CA PHE A 13 -54.96 3.00 -3.60
C PHE A 13 -54.76 4.05 -2.51
N ALA A 14 -55.87 4.40 -1.86
CA ALA A 14 -55.87 5.20 -0.64
C ALA A 14 -55.33 4.34 0.51
N LEU A 15 -54.27 4.78 1.14
CA LEU A 15 -53.73 4.24 2.38
C LEU A 15 -54.60 4.74 3.53
N VAL A 16 -55.44 3.86 4.04
CA VAL A 16 -56.06 4.01 5.35
C VAL A 16 -55.07 3.58 6.40
N GLY A 17 -54.71 4.49 7.29
CA GLY A 17 -53.82 4.22 8.41
C GLY A 17 -54.49 3.27 9.41
N CYS A 18 -53.74 2.25 9.83
CA CYS A 18 -53.95 1.52 11.10
C CYS A 18 -52.67 1.57 11.88
N GLY A 19 -52.83 1.93 13.16
CA GLY A 19 -51.73 2.22 14.05
C GLY A 19 -50.84 1.05 14.42
N GLY A 20 -49.67 1.41 14.77
CA GLY A 20 -48.81 0.86 15.80
C GLY A 20 -48.52 -0.61 15.80
N ASP A 21 -47.58 -1.06 15.02
CA ASP A 21 -46.57 -2.01 15.46
C ASP A 21 -45.32 -1.71 14.60
N GLY A 22 -44.29 -1.21 15.28
CA GLY A 22 -43.02 -0.91 14.63
C GLY A 22 -42.51 -2.14 13.92
N PHE A 23 -42.41 -2.08 12.59
CA PHE A 23 -41.67 -3.08 11.85
C PHE A 23 -40.21 -3.04 12.36
N HIS A 24 -39.91 -3.87 13.35
CA HIS A 24 -38.55 -4.20 13.69
C HIS A 24 -37.98 -5.02 12.53
N PHE A 25 -37.35 -4.35 11.57
CA PHE A 25 -36.48 -5.08 10.67
C PHE A 25 -35.43 -5.80 11.52
N PRO A 26 -35.22 -7.10 11.34
CA PRO A 26 -34.21 -7.80 12.11
C PRO A 26 -32.87 -7.10 11.93
N LEU A 27 -32.19 -6.80 13.03
CA LEU A 27 -30.84 -6.29 13.05
C LEU A 27 -29.93 -7.38 12.49
N THR A 28 -28.98 -7.03 11.61
CA THR A 28 -28.34 -7.96 10.68
C THR A 28 -26.93 -8.39 11.06
N GLY A 29 -26.42 -7.97 12.23
CA GLY A 29 -25.09 -8.34 12.69
C GLY A 29 -25.08 -9.69 13.43
N ALA A 30 -23.96 -10.41 13.37
CA ALA A 30 -23.69 -11.56 14.23
C ALA A 30 -23.19 -11.11 15.61
N PRO A 31 -23.47 -11.84 16.71
CA PRO A 31 -22.84 -11.59 17.99
C PRO A 31 -21.31 -11.76 17.88
N ILE A 32 -20.56 -10.89 18.57
CA ILE A 32 -19.09 -10.96 18.65
C ILE A 32 -18.71 -11.15 20.11
N SER A 33 -18.05 -12.25 20.44
CA SER A 33 -17.49 -12.49 21.77
C SER A 33 -15.98 -12.36 21.75
N GLY A 34 -15.38 -12.01 22.88
CA GLY A 34 -13.92 -11.88 22.95
C GLY A 34 -13.39 -11.70 24.35
N LYS A 35 -12.08 -11.44 24.41
CA LYS A 35 -11.36 -11.09 25.63
C LYS A 35 -10.47 -9.87 25.37
N LEU A 36 -10.41 -8.98 26.37
CA LEU A 36 -9.49 -7.87 26.43
C LEU A 36 -8.38 -8.22 27.42
N LEU A 37 -7.13 -8.20 26.95
CA LEU A 37 -5.96 -8.65 27.71
C LEU A 37 -4.86 -7.61 27.64
N THR A 38 -3.94 -7.58 28.63
CA THR A 38 -2.61 -6.99 28.53
C THR A 38 -1.58 -8.09 28.79
N GLY A 39 -0.84 -8.49 27.77
CA GLY A 39 -0.10 -9.74 27.79
C GLY A 39 -1.03 -10.92 28.06
N THR A 40 -0.89 -11.56 29.24
CA THR A 40 -1.78 -12.66 29.66
C THR A 40 -2.80 -12.24 30.71
N LEU A 41 -2.77 -10.99 31.16
CA LEU A 41 -3.61 -10.48 32.24
C LEU A 41 -4.92 -9.91 31.69
N PRO A 42 -6.08 -10.22 32.30
CA PRO A 42 -7.36 -9.66 31.87
C PRO A 42 -7.46 -8.17 32.24
N ILE A 43 -8.11 -7.39 31.37
CA ILE A 43 -8.49 -6.01 31.67
C ILE A 43 -9.99 -5.99 31.97
N ALA A 44 -10.32 -5.75 33.23
CA ALA A 44 -11.69 -5.70 33.71
C ALA A 44 -12.29 -4.29 33.62
N ARG A 45 -13.60 -4.19 33.46
CA ARG A 45 -14.36 -2.92 33.45
C ARG A 45 -14.01 -1.95 32.33
N ALA A 46 -13.31 -2.38 31.27
CA ALA A 46 -13.08 -1.58 30.08
C ALA A 46 -14.38 -1.42 29.27
N HIS A 47 -14.55 -0.29 28.61
CA HIS A 47 -15.60 -0.06 27.63
C HIS A 47 -15.16 -0.65 26.28
N VAL A 48 -16.05 -1.41 25.66
CA VAL A 48 -15.81 -2.07 24.36
C VAL A 48 -16.86 -1.58 23.37
N TYR A 49 -16.39 -0.96 22.29
CA TYR A 49 -17.22 -0.40 21.22
C TYR A 49 -17.05 -1.24 19.95
N LEU A 50 -18.08 -1.30 19.13
CA LEU A 50 -18.00 -1.80 17.76
C LEU A 50 -18.04 -0.61 16.81
N MET A 51 -16.97 -0.41 16.07
CA MET A 51 -16.78 0.73 15.20
C MET A 51 -16.76 0.28 13.73
N ALA A 52 -17.26 1.14 12.85
CA ALA A 52 -17.14 0.99 11.41
C ALA A 52 -16.23 2.09 10.84
N VAL A 53 -15.39 1.72 9.87
CA VAL A 53 -14.61 2.68 9.09
C VAL A 53 -15.57 3.62 8.36
N ALA A 54 -15.32 4.94 8.43
CA ALA A 54 -16.13 5.91 7.72
C ALA A 54 -15.84 5.89 6.21
N ALA A 55 -16.88 6.01 5.39
CA ALA A 55 -16.78 6.00 3.92
C ALA A 55 -17.32 7.29 3.29
N THR A 56 -17.06 8.44 3.93
CA THR A 56 -17.60 9.75 3.52
C THR A 56 -16.53 10.83 3.38
N GLY A 57 -15.28 10.44 3.32
CA GLY A 57 -14.09 11.28 3.20
C GLY A 57 -13.04 10.94 4.25
N TYR A 58 -11.79 11.08 3.90
CA TYR A 58 -10.66 10.90 4.81
C TYR A 58 -10.77 11.82 6.03
N SER A 59 -10.17 11.44 7.14
CA SER A 59 -10.20 12.17 8.43
C SER A 59 -11.60 12.31 9.05
N LYS A 60 -12.61 11.59 8.57
CA LYS A 60 -13.93 11.56 9.22
C LYS A 60 -13.93 10.62 10.42
N PRO A 61 -14.75 10.91 11.45
CA PRO A 61 -14.86 10.01 12.60
C PRO A 61 -15.48 8.68 12.19
N SER A 62 -14.93 7.60 12.74
CA SER A 62 -15.51 6.26 12.64
C SER A 62 -16.91 6.20 13.24
N LEU A 63 -17.73 5.28 12.78
CA LEU A 63 -19.13 5.19 13.20
C LEU A 63 -19.29 4.16 14.32
N SER A 64 -19.82 4.57 15.47
CA SER A 64 -20.23 3.64 16.52
C SER A 64 -21.52 2.94 16.09
N LEU A 65 -21.52 1.58 16.10
CA LEU A 65 -22.61 0.78 15.58
C LEU A 65 -23.58 0.26 16.66
N LEU A 66 -23.17 0.26 17.93
CA LEU A 66 -23.98 -0.29 18.99
C LEU A 66 -25.12 0.67 19.38
N ASP A 67 -26.27 0.07 19.75
CA ASP A 67 -27.43 0.80 20.22
C ASP A 67 -27.53 0.75 21.76
N ALA A 68 -27.77 1.94 22.37
CA ALA A 68 -27.87 2.07 23.82
C ALA A 68 -29.03 1.25 24.42
N GLY A 69 -30.10 1.00 23.66
CA GLY A 69 -31.20 0.14 24.07
C GLY A 69 -30.79 -1.33 24.27
N SER A 70 -29.83 -1.79 23.47
CA SER A 70 -29.29 -3.16 23.51
C SER A 70 -28.19 -3.33 24.55
N THR A 71 -27.30 -2.35 24.71
CA THR A 71 -26.16 -2.43 25.64
C THR A 71 -26.48 -1.91 27.04
N ARG A 72 -27.49 -1.03 27.17
CA ARG A 72 -27.86 -0.33 28.40
C ARG A 72 -26.75 0.56 28.97
N ALA A 73 -25.72 0.85 28.19
CA ALA A 73 -24.58 1.69 28.53
C ALA A 73 -24.19 2.56 27.34
N GLN A 74 -23.94 3.84 27.60
CA GLN A 74 -23.58 4.83 26.58
C GLN A 74 -22.78 5.96 27.19
N ASP A 75 -21.83 6.51 26.43
CA ASP A 75 -21.12 7.76 26.72
C ASP A 75 -21.07 8.67 25.47
N SER A 76 -20.14 9.63 25.45
CA SER A 76 -19.99 10.58 24.34
C SER A 76 -19.47 9.94 23.05
N LEU A 77 -18.84 8.75 23.10
CA LEU A 77 -18.37 8.00 21.91
C LEU A 77 -19.47 7.12 21.31
N GLY A 78 -20.46 6.75 22.09
CA GLY A 78 -21.55 5.88 21.66
C GLY A 78 -21.92 4.84 22.71
N ALA A 79 -22.70 3.84 22.31
CA ALA A 79 -23.02 2.71 23.16
C ALA A 79 -21.86 1.71 23.25
N TYR A 80 -21.72 1.03 24.39
CA TYR A 80 -20.64 0.08 24.65
C TYR A 80 -21.09 -1.11 25.50
N VAL A 81 -20.32 -2.18 25.48
CA VAL A 81 -20.38 -3.25 26.49
C VAL A 81 -19.18 -3.16 27.41
N VAL A 82 -19.24 -3.81 28.58
CA VAL A 82 -18.19 -3.72 29.62
C VAL A 82 -17.52 -5.08 29.78
N THR A 83 -16.20 -5.13 29.89
CA THR A 83 -15.47 -6.37 30.14
C THR A 83 -15.71 -6.88 31.56
N ALA A 84 -15.89 -8.21 31.69
CA ALA A 84 -15.97 -8.89 32.97
C ALA A 84 -14.61 -8.97 33.71
N ALA A 85 -14.58 -9.53 34.90
CA ALA A 85 -13.37 -9.64 35.71
C ALA A 85 -12.26 -10.51 35.05
N ASP A 86 -12.64 -11.42 34.16
CA ASP A 86 -11.73 -12.25 33.39
C ASP A 86 -11.41 -11.67 32.00
N GLY A 87 -11.73 -10.40 31.76
CA GLY A 87 -11.54 -9.70 30.50
C GLY A 87 -12.55 -10.04 29.41
N SER A 88 -13.48 -10.99 29.65
CA SER A 88 -14.45 -11.40 28.63
C SER A 88 -15.49 -10.33 28.34
N PHE A 89 -15.93 -10.26 27.08
CA PHE A 89 -17.02 -9.38 26.62
C PHE A 89 -17.88 -10.07 25.56
N THR A 90 -19.11 -9.58 25.39
CA THR A 90 -19.99 -10.01 24.32
C THR A 90 -20.71 -8.80 23.74
N ILE A 91 -20.48 -8.53 22.46
CA ILE A 91 -21.23 -7.57 21.67
C ILE A 91 -22.46 -8.30 21.10
N PRO A 92 -23.69 -7.89 21.43
CA PRO A 92 -24.89 -8.52 20.91
C PRO A 92 -25.06 -8.19 19.42
N GLY A 93 -25.69 -9.09 18.66
CA GLY A 93 -25.95 -8.92 17.23
C GLY A 93 -26.98 -7.83 16.88
N TYR A 94 -27.22 -6.88 17.78
CA TYR A 94 -28.17 -5.76 17.59
C TYR A 94 -27.45 -4.52 17.02
N TYR A 95 -26.85 -4.68 15.83
CA TYR A 95 -26.23 -3.60 15.05
C TYR A 95 -26.48 -3.82 13.56
N ARG A 96 -26.32 -2.76 12.76
CA ARG A 96 -26.52 -2.81 11.30
C ARG A 96 -25.30 -2.27 10.59
N CYS A 97 -24.85 -3.01 9.57
CA CYS A 97 -23.83 -2.58 8.64
C CYS A 97 -24.05 -3.24 7.27
N GLY A 98 -23.57 -2.61 6.22
CA GLY A 98 -23.48 -3.22 4.88
C GLY A 98 -22.43 -4.34 4.87
N ALA A 99 -22.57 -5.30 3.96
CA ALA A 99 -21.63 -6.43 3.86
C ALA A 99 -20.18 -5.98 3.64
N GLU A 100 -20.01 -4.91 2.88
CA GLU A 100 -18.69 -4.32 2.53
C GLU A 100 -18.18 -3.33 3.58
N THR A 101 -18.90 -3.14 4.69
CA THR A 101 -18.45 -2.23 5.76
C THR A 101 -17.40 -2.92 6.60
N SER A 102 -16.19 -2.38 6.66
CA SER A 102 -15.11 -2.89 7.51
C SER A 102 -15.30 -2.44 8.95
N LEU A 103 -15.26 -3.41 9.88
CA LEU A 103 -15.51 -3.22 11.31
C LEU A 103 -14.26 -3.48 12.14
N TYR A 104 -14.19 -2.81 13.27
CA TYR A 104 -13.18 -3.07 14.29
C TYR A 104 -13.73 -2.92 15.71
N VAL A 105 -13.08 -3.57 16.65
CA VAL A 105 -13.31 -3.36 18.08
C VAL A 105 -12.35 -2.27 18.56
N TYR A 106 -12.89 -1.29 19.26
CA TYR A 106 -12.16 -0.26 19.99
C TYR A 106 -12.45 -0.41 21.47
N THR A 107 -11.42 -0.42 22.30
CA THR A 107 -11.58 -0.50 23.77
C THR A 107 -11.04 0.74 24.45
N ARG A 108 -11.55 1.06 25.63
CA ARG A 108 -11.11 2.20 26.41
C ARG A 108 -11.17 1.95 27.91
N GLY A 109 -10.08 2.29 28.58
CA GLY A 109 -10.00 2.21 30.04
C GLY A 109 -9.93 0.79 30.57
N GLY A 110 -10.36 0.60 31.78
CA GLY A 110 -10.36 -0.67 32.50
C GLY A 110 -9.18 -0.80 33.46
N ASP A 111 -9.14 -1.94 34.13
CA ASP A 111 -8.21 -2.23 35.22
C ASP A 111 -7.55 -3.61 35.00
N SER A 112 -6.25 -3.59 34.79
CA SER A 112 -5.40 -4.79 34.65
C SER A 112 -4.81 -5.26 36.01
N GLY A 113 -5.32 -4.75 37.12
CA GLY A 113 -4.81 -4.99 38.48
C GLY A 113 -3.95 -3.88 39.07
N MET A 114 -3.71 -2.80 38.30
CA MET A 114 -2.96 -1.61 38.73
C MET A 114 -3.86 -0.39 39.00
N GLY A 115 -5.20 -0.56 38.95
CA GLY A 115 -6.19 0.48 38.95
C GLY A 115 -6.70 0.85 37.57
N GLU A 116 -7.70 1.73 37.50
CA GLU A 116 -8.28 2.17 36.24
C GLU A 116 -7.28 3.02 35.45
N ASN A 117 -7.05 2.62 34.18
CA ASN A 117 -6.17 3.31 33.25
C ASN A 117 -6.96 3.90 32.07
N SER A 118 -7.32 5.19 32.17
CA SER A 118 -8.09 5.88 31.12
C SER A 118 -7.30 6.12 29.81
N ALA A 119 -5.98 5.96 29.81
CA ALA A 119 -5.13 6.04 28.62
C ALA A 119 -4.99 4.71 27.89
N ALA A 120 -5.37 3.58 28.52
CA ALA A 120 -5.37 2.28 27.88
C ALA A 120 -6.49 2.23 26.85
N THR A 121 -6.11 2.08 25.60
CA THR A 121 -7.01 1.84 24.44
C THR A 121 -6.38 0.80 23.55
N GLU A 122 -7.17 -0.11 23.03
CA GLU A 122 -6.69 -1.20 22.19
C GLU A 122 -7.65 -1.43 21.03
N LEU A 123 -7.12 -2.01 19.96
CA LEU A 123 -7.79 -2.21 18.69
C LEU A 123 -7.73 -3.68 18.24
N ALA A 124 -8.79 -4.15 17.59
CA ALA A 124 -8.78 -5.42 16.89
C ALA A 124 -9.59 -5.33 15.59
N ALA A 125 -8.99 -5.71 14.49
CA ALA A 125 -9.62 -5.73 13.18
C ALA A 125 -10.61 -6.90 13.07
N ILE A 126 -11.89 -6.61 12.75
CA ILE A 126 -12.90 -7.65 12.50
C ILE A 126 -13.01 -7.96 11.01
N GLY A 127 -12.81 -6.96 10.15
CA GLY A 127 -13.01 -7.08 8.71
C GLY A 127 -14.44 -6.81 8.28
N PRO A 128 -14.92 -7.43 7.19
CA PRO A 128 -16.25 -7.20 6.65
C PRO A 128 -17.35 -7.47 7.69
N CYS A 129 -18.44 -6.70 7.62
CA CYS A 129 -19.59 -6.84 8.53
C CYS A 129 -20.10 -8.29 8.61
N PRO A 130 -19.99 -8.97 9.76
CA PRO A 130 -20.47 -10.35 9.90
C PRO A 130 -21.99 -10.37 9.90
N GLN A 131 -22.59 -11.11 8.96
CA GLN A 131 -24.03 -11.23 8.81
C GLN A 131 -24.64 -12.08 9.95
N ALA A 132 -25.91 -11.89 10.27
CA ALA A 132 -26.60 -12.39 11.48
C ALA A 132 -26.43 -13.89 11.80
N LYS A 133 -26.03 -14.71 10.83
CA LYS A 133 -25.81 -16.16 11.00
C LYS A 133 -24.33 -16.55 10.86
N ALA A 134 -23.44 -15.57 10.71
CA ALA A 134 -22.02 -15.86 10.63
C ALA A 134 -21.51 -16.39 11.97
N ASP A 135 -20.67 -17.41 11.91
CA ASP A 135 -19.90 -17.89 13.06
C ASP A 135 -18.64 -17.02 13.16
N VAL A 136 -18.64 -16.08 14.11
CA VAL A 136 -17.49 -15.18 14.35
C VAL A 136 -16.63 -15.81 15.43
N PRO A 137 -15.38 -16.20 15.12
CA PRO A 137 -14.47 -16.70 16.14
C PRO A 137 -14.31 -15.69 17.29
N PRO A 138 -14.09 -16.15 18.53
CA PRO A 138 -13.80 -15.24 19.63
C PRO A 138 -12.61 -14.33 19.34
N VAL A 139 -12.75 -13.04 19.65
CA VAL A 139 -11.76 -12.02 19.34
C VAL A 139 -10.89 -11.78 20.58
N VAL A 140 -9.57 -11.83 20.41
CA VAL A 140 -8.61 -11.30 21.37
C VAL A 140 -8.33 -9.85 20.99
N VAL A 141 -8.47 -8.96 21.95
CA VAL A 141 -8.06 -7.54 21.84
C VAL A 141 -6.90 -7.38 22.82
N ASP A 142 -5.74 -7.02 22.30
CA ASP A 142 -4.51 -6.87 23.07
C ASP A 142 -3.52 -5.94 22.35
N GLU A 143 -2.34 -5.81 22.90
CA GLU A 143 -1.29 -4.97 22.34
C GLU A 143 -0.86 -5.43 20.94
N VAL A 144 -0.83 -6.74 20.70
CA VAL A 144 -0.38 -7.32 19.41
C VAL A 144 -1.42 -7.01 18.31
N THR A 145 -2.71 -7.20 18.59
CA THR A 145 -3.78 -6.84 17.65
C THR A 145 -3.86 -5.33 17.42
N THR A 146 -3.52 -4.53 18.46
CA THR A 146 -3.43 -3.07 18.36
C THR A 146 -2.31 -2.65 17.43
N VAL A 147 -1.10 -3.23 17.56
CA VAL A 147 0.02 -2.99 16.64
C VAL A 147 -0.38 -3.35 15.21
N ALA A 148 -0.90 -4.55 15.00
CA ALA A 148 -1.26 -5.05 13.68
C ALA A 148 -2.28 -4.14 12.96
N MET A 149 -3.34 -3.75 13.67
CA MET A 149 -4.37 -2.88 13.10
C MET A 149 -3.87 -1.45 12.88
N SER A 150 -3.06 -0.91 13.82
CA SER A 150 -2.54 0.46 13.71
C SER A 150 -1.63 0.63 12.49
N PHE A 151 -0.75 -0.33 12.22
CA PHE A 151 0.12 -0.29 11.05
C PHE A 151 -0.70 -0.52 9.77
N ALA A 152 -1.48 -1.57 9.70
CA ALA A 152 -2.21 -1.90 8.48
C ALA A 152 -3.19 -0.81 8.04
N LEU A 153 -3.77 -0.06 8.98
CA LEU A 153 -4.74 1.00 8.66
C LEU A 153 -4.15 2.42 8.77
N ALA A 154 -2.84 2.58 8.95
CA ALA A 154 -2.21 3.90 9.13
C ALA A 154 -2.57 4.86 7.99
N GLY A 155 -2.52 4.43 6.73
CA GLY A 155 -2.89 5.24 5.56
C GLY A 155 -4.34 5.76 5.56
N PHE A 156 -5.23 5.18 6.37
CA PHE A 156 -6.65 5.55 6.51
C PHE A 156 -6.99 6.17 7.87
N ALA A 157 -6.07 6.15 8.84
CA ALA A 157 -6.30 6.56 10.21
C ALA A 157 -5.59 7.89 10.53
N ASN A 158 -6.28 8.82 11.17
CA ASN A 158 -5.63 9.96 11.84
C ASN A 158 -5.34 9.62 13.33
N ASP A 159 -6.23 8.87 13.93
CA ASP A 159 -6.17 8.30 15.27
C ASP A 159 -7.16 7.12 15.37
N ALA A 160 -7.25 6.51 16.54
CA ALA A 160 -8.08 5.31 16.75
C ALA A 160 -9.60 5.50 16.55
N LEU A 161 -10.08 6.74 16.52
CA LEU A 161 -11.49 7.10 16.32
C LEU A 161 -11.76 7.76 14.95
N HIS A 162 -10.73 8.04 14.18
CA HIS A 162 -10.81 8.66 12.85
C HIS A 162 -10.13 7.78 11.82
N ILE A 163 -10.75 6.63 11.54
CA ILE A 163 -10.36 5.70 10.47
C ILE A 163 -11.39 5.84 9.36
N ALA A 164 -10.96 6.29 8.17
CA ALA A 164 -11.89 6.71 7.13
C ALA A 164 -11.30 6.64 5.72
N SER A 165 -12.17 6.52 4.73
CA SER A 165 -11.86 6.59 3.30
C SER A 165 -12.84 7.49 2.55
N SER A 166 -12.57 7.79 1.27
CA SER A 166 -13.48 8.56 0.42
C SER A 166 -14.83 7.86 0.16
N GLY A 167 -14.87 6.53 0.30
CA GLY A 167 -16.02 5.69 -0.02
C GLY A 167 -16.14 5.34 -1.52
N THR A 168 -15.17 5.71 -2.36
CA THR A 168 -15.06 5.17 -3.73
C THR A 168 -14.79 3.67 -3.68
N LEU A 169 -15.08 2.95 -4.77
CA LEU A 169 -14.82 1.52 -4.83
C LEU A 169 -13.34 1.19 -4.57
N LEU A 170 -12.43 1.94 -5.19
CA LEU A 170 -10.98 1.76 -5.00
C LEU A 170 -10.56 1.99 -3.53
N ALA A 171 -11.06 3.05 -2.90
CA ALA A 171 -10.78 3.30 -1.49
C ALA A 171 -11.34 2.24 -0.55
N LEU A 172 -12.53 1.70 -0.85
CA LEU A 172 -13.12 0.59 -0.07
C LEU A 172 -12.34 -0.70 -0.25
N THR A 173 -11.83 -0.98 -1.46
CA THR A 173 -10.92 -2.10 -1.73
C THR A 173 -9.63 -1.94 -0.92
N GLY A 174 -9.00 -0.75 -0.94
CA GLY A 174 -7.79 -0.49 -0.15
C GLY A 174 -8.01 -0.69 1.35
N VAL A 175 -9.13 -0.20 1.91
CA VAL A 175 -9.51 -0.48 3.31
C VAL A 175 -9.64 -1.97 3.58
N ALA A 176 -10.33 -2.71 2.70
CA ALA A 176 -10.51 -4.16 2.86
C ALA A 176 -9.17 -4.89 2.86
N ASN A 177 -8.25 -4.52 1.96
CA ASN A 177 -6.89 -5.08 1.88
C ASN A 177 -6.08 -4.76 3.16
N ALA A 178 -6.17 -3.54 3.69
CA ALA A 178 -5.55 -3.17 4.95
C ALA A 178 -6.06 -4.05 6.13
N PHE A 179 -7.35 -4.41 6.16
CA PHE A 179 -7.88 -5.35 7.15
C PHE A 179 -7.32 -6.77 6.95
N VAL A 180 -7.08 -7.21 5.73
CA VAL A 180 -6.39 -8.48 5.44
C VAL A 180 -4.97 -8.43 5.97
N ASN A 181 -4.23 -7.34 5.73
CA ASN A 181 -2.87 -7.14 6.24
C ASN A 181 -2.82 -7.13 7.77
N ALA A 182 -3.78 -6.50 8.45
CA ALA A 182 -3.89 -6.61 9.91
C ALA A 182 -3.99 -8.08 10.37
N SER A 183 -4.76 -8.92 9.66
CA SER A 183 -4.89 -10.34 9.97
C SER A 183 -3.64 -11.16 9.64
N HIS A 184 -2.84 -10.74 8.66
CA HIS A 184 -1.53 -11.34 8.34
C HIS A 184 -0.52 -11.09 9.46
N LEU A 185 -0.49 -9.86 9.99
CA LEU A 185 0.40 -9.49 11.09
C LEU A 185 0.00 -10.20 12.39
N ALA A 186 -1.30 -10.16 12.75
CA ALA A 186 -1.83 -10.79 13.97
C ALA A 186 -3.30 -11.20 13.81
N PRO A 187 -3.58 -12.50 13.64
CA PRO A 187 -4.97 -13.00 13.63
C PRO A 187 -5.68 -12.73 14.95
N THR A 188 -6.83 -12.06 14.91
CA THR A 188 -7.58 -11.66 16.12
C THR A 188 -8.13 -12.82 16.94
N ASN A 189 -8.26 -14.02 16.36
CA ASN A 189 -8.68 -15.22 17.10
C ASN A 189 -7.58 -15.78 18.02
N THR A 190 -6.33 -15.36 17.84
CA THR A 190 -5.18 -15.79 18.67
C THR A 190 -4.60 -14.67 19.52
N GLY A 191 -4.61 -13.42 19.08
CA GLY A 191 -3.91 -12.30 19.69
C GLY A 191 -2.38 -12.44 19.66
N LEU A 192 -1.84 -13.24 18.74
CA LEU A 192 -0.40 -13.50 18.64
C LEU A 192 0.14 -13.01 17.29
N ALA A 193 1.31 -12.42 17.33
CA ALA A 193 2.02 -12.06 16.10
C ALA A 193 2.36 -13.30 15.27
N SER A 194 2.01 -13.26 13.99
CA SER A 194 2.30 -14.35 13.06
C SER A 194 3.80 -14.49 12.80
N THR A 195 4.24 -15.68 12.38
CA THR A 195 5.58 -15.91 11.82
C THR A 195 5.56 -15.95 10.30
N LEU A 196 4.44 -16.44 9.75
CA LEU A 196 4.14 -16.54 8.33
C LEU A 196 2.70 -16.07 8.11
N ILE A 197 2.42 -15.49 6.97
CA ILE A 197 1.03 -15.25 6.54
C ILE A 197 0.33 -16.59 6.25
N PRO A 198 -1.03 -16.65 6.20
CA PRO A 198 -1.75 -17.92 6.07
C PRO A 198 -1.39 -18.76 4.83
N SER A 199 -1.04 -18.12 3.70
CA SER A 199 -0.57 -18.81 2.48
C SER A 199 0.81 -19.44 2.62
N GLY A 200 1.61 -19.01 3.61
CA GLY A 200 3.00 -19.43 3.81
C GLY A 200 4.00 -18.79 2.83
N SER A 201 3.57 -17.85 1.99
CA SER A 201 4.40 -17.20 0.96
C SER A 201 5.29 -16.08 1.48
N ALA A 202 4.96 -15.48 2.64
CA ALA A 202 5.73 -14.41 3.25
C ALA A 202 6.00 -14.63 4.73
N THR A 203 7.17 -14.18 5.18
CA THR A 203 7.53 -14.08 6.60
C THR A 203 7.03 -12.78 7.19
N VAL A 204 6.56 -12.84 8.44
CA VAL A 204 6.06 -11.70 9.22
C VAL A 204 7.14 -11.23 10.20
N PRO A 205 7.32 -9.92 10.42
CA PRO A 205 8.32 -9.38 11.35
C PRO A 205 7.87 -9.53 12.82
N GLN A 206 7.67 -10.77 13.26
CA GLN A 206 7.13 -11.13 14.58
C GLN A 206 7.87 -10.44 15.73
N THR A 207 9.21 -10.39 15.66
CA THR A 207 10.03 -9.77 16.72
C THR A 207 9.76 -8.27 16.86
N THR A 208 9.57 -7.57 15.76
CA THR A 208 9.24 -6.12 15.76
C THR A 208 7.84 -5.89 16.31
N ILE A 209 6.85 -6.67 15.87
CA ILE A 209 5.47 -6.60 16.37
C ILE A 209 5.45 -6.84 17.88
N ASN A 210 6.10 -7.89 18.36
CA ASN A 210 6.17 -8.21 19.79
C ASN A 210 6.90 -7.12 20.59
N THR A 211 7.93 -6.49 20.02
CA THR A 211 8.64 -5.36 20.66
C THR A 211 7.72 -4.17 20.84
N LEU A 212 6.97 -3.79 19.80
CA LEU A 212 5.97 -2.71 19.86
C LEU A 212 4.85 -3.04 20.85
N ALA A 213 4.36 -4.28 20.86
CA ALA A 213 3.37 -4.75 21.83
C ALA A 213 3.91 -4.66 23.27
N ASN A 214 5.18 -5.03 23.51
CA ASN A 214 5.82 -4.88 24.82
C ASN A 214 5.94 -3.41 25.26
N ILE A 215 6.22 -2.51 24.32
CA ILE A 215 6.23 -1.04 24.58
C ILE A 215 4.85 -0.55 25.01
N LEU A 216 3.78 -0.98 24.32
CA LEU A 216 2.40 -0.65 24.72
C LEU A 216 2.03 -1.20 26.09
N SER A 217 2.40 -2.46 26.37
CA SER A 217 2.03 -3.15 27.60
C SER A 217 2.53 -2.42 28.84
N ALA A 218 3.67 -1.75 28.77
CA ALA A 218 4.20 -0.95 29.86
C ALA A 218 3.29 0.20 30.29
N CYS A 219 2.62 0.86 29.34
CA CYS A 219 1.62 1.88 29.64
C CYS A 219 0.28 1.25 30.03
N ILE A 220 -0.22 0.26 29.29
CA ILE A 220 -1.52 -0.38 29.53
C ILE A 220 -1.57 -1.01 30.92
N HIS A 221 -0.50 -1.70 31.34
CA HIS A 221 -0.38 -2.27 32.68
C HIS A 221 0.22 -1.27 33.68
N SER A 222 -0.36 -0.07 33.77
CA SER A 222 0.05 1.01 34.68
C SER A 222 -1.14 1.74 35.30
N ALA A 223 -0.85 2.68 36.17
CA ALA A 223 -1.87 3.50 36.88
C ALA A 223 -2.42 4.66 36.00
N GLY A 224 -2.25 4.64 34.68
CA GLY A 224 -2.85 5.62 33.79
C GLY A 224 -1.89 6.64 33.17
N ALA A 225 -2.44 7.62 32.46
CA ALA A 225 -1.72 8.61 31.64
C ALA A 225 -0.60 9.38 32.38
N SER A 226 -0.71 9.56 33.70
CA SER A 226 0.30 10.23 34.53
C SER A 226 1.46 9.31 34.95
N SER A 227 1.39 8.00 34.68
CA SER A 227 2.48 7.07 34.94
C SER A 227 3.67 7.32 34.01
N SER A 228 4.90 7.05 34.49
CA SER A 228 6.11 7.25 33.71
C SER A 228 6.09 6.48 32.37
N PRO A 229 5.65 5.19 32.29
CA PRO A 229 5.57 4.48 31.02
C PRO A 229 4.60 5.14 30.01
N CYS A 230 3.41 5.57 30.47
CA CYS A 230 2.46 6.23 29.57
C CYS A 230 2.97 7.61 29.12
N GLN A 231 3.53 8.43 30.01
CA GLN A 231 4.11 9.72 29.61
C GLN A 231 5.22 9.56 28.58
N SER A 232 6.07 8.54 28.75
CA SER A 232 7.15 8.27 27.82
C SER A 232 6.62 7.77 26.46
N LEU A 233 5.68 6.83 26.43
CA LEU A 233 5.05 6.36 25.19
C LEU A 233 4.37 7.51 24.44
N LEU A 234 3.44 8.22 25.11
CA LEU A 234 2.64 9.27 24.50
C LEU A 234 3.48 10.46 24.02
N GLY A 235 4.58 10.76 24.74
CA GLY A 235 5.49 11.85 24.40
C GLY A 235 6.49 11.54 23.28
N ASN A 236 6.78 10.26 23.01
CA ASN A 236 7.76 9.83 21.99
C ASN A 236 7.12 9.18 20.75
N ALA A 237 5.80 9.07 20.67
CA ALA A 237 5.10 8.45 19.56
C ALA A 237 5.18 9.25 18.22
N GLY A 238 5.78 10.44 18.24
CA GLY A 238 6.02 11.22 17.01
C GLY A 238 4.86 12.11 16.57
N SER A 239 3.71 12.13 17.27
CA SER A 239 2.57 12.99 16.92
C SER A 239 2.66 14.39 17.53
N ALA A 240 2.09 15.38 16.82
CA ALA A 240 1.94 16.74 17.30
C ALA A 240 0.47 17.21 17.07
N PRO A 241 -0.35 17.40 18.11
CA PRO A 241 -0.04 17.24 19.53
C PRO A 241 0.27 15.79 19.96
N PRO A 242 0.89 15.56 21.12
CA PRO A 242 1.13 14.22 21.63
C PRO A 242 -0.15 13.38 21.71
N ALA A 243 -0.04 12.09 21.43
CA ALA A 243 -1.15 11.14 21.50
C ALA A 243 -1.81 11.15 22.89
N SER A 244 -3.12 10.95 22.96
CA SER A 244 -3.87 10.96 24.21
C SER A 244 -4.00 9.58 24.86
N ASP A 245 -3.75 8.52 24.09
CA ASP A 245 -4.01 7.13 24.45
C ASP A 245 -3.09 6.16 23.67
N THR A 246 -3.07 4.90 24.09
CA THR A 246 -2.14 3.91 23.56
C THR A 246 -2.39 3.53 22.09
N ALA A 247 -3.63 3.42 21.65
CA ALA A 247 -3.94 3.09 20.26
C ALA A 247 -3.59 4.25 19.31
N SER A 248 -3.92 5.50 19.70
CA SER A 248 -3.52 6.69 18.93
C SER A 248 -2.00 6.87 18.90
N ALA A 249 -1.29 6.50 19.98
CA ALA A 249 0.17 6.51 19.99
C ALA A 249 0.74 5.48 19.01
N MET A 250 0.15 4.29 18.92
CA MET A 250 0.62 3.25 17.97
C MET A 250 0.36 3.65 16.51
N ILE A 251 -0.78 4.29 16.21
CA ILE A 251 -1.04 4.86 14.89
C ILE A 251 -0.02 5.94 14.54
N ALA A 252 0.33 6.81 15.50
CA ALA A 252 1.35 7.83 15.30
C ALA A 252 2.75 7.22 15.04
N ILE A 253 3.10 6.13 15.71
CA ILE A 253 4.34 5.38 15.45
C ILE A 253 4.28 4.76 14.04
N ALA A 254 3.14 4.23 13.62
CA ALA A 254 2.97 3.67 12.28
C ALA A 254 3.12 4.73 11.18
N HIS A 255 2.69 5.97 11.40
CA HIS A 255 2.89 7.10 10.47
C HIS A 255 4.36 7.57 10.39
N ALA A 256 5.15 7.37 11.44
CA ALA A 256 6.53 7.83 11.50
C ALA A 256 7.43 6.78 12.18
N PRO A 257 7.55 5.57 11.61
CA PRO A 257 8.19 4.43 12.28
C PRO A 257 9.70 4.62 12.54
N ALA A 258 10.36 5.58 11.90
CA ALA A 258 11.74 5.98 12.18
C ALA A 258 11.86 7.03 13.30
N SER A 259 10.74 7.55 13.81
CA SER A 259 10.73 8.58 14.86
C SER A 259 10.74 7.97 16.25
N GLY A 260 11.51 8.57 17.17
CA GLY A 260 11.50 8.20 18.59
C GLY A 260 11.91 6.75 18.89
N VAL A 261 12.58 6.04 17.98
CA VAL A 261 12.89 4.60 18.10
C VAL A 261 13.63 4.29 19.40
N SER A 262 14.75 4.95 19.68
CA SER A 262 15.57 4.67 20.88
C SER A 262 14.83 4.92 22.21
N PRO A 263 14.17 6.05 22.46
CA PRO A 263 13.42 6.26 23.69
C PRO A 263 12.20 5.31 23.80
N LEU A 264 11.52 4.95 22.72
CA LEU A 264 10.44 3.97 22.71
C LEU A 264 10.95 2.56 23.03
N PHE A 265 12.02 2.14 22.39
CA PHE A 265 12.62 0.80 22.58
C PHE A 265 12.95 0.54 24.05
N THR A 266 13.44 1.56 24.79
CA THR A 266 13.78 1.44 26.21
C THR A 266 12.57 1.32 27.14
N GLN A 267 11.32 1.44 26.62
CA GLN A 267 10.09 1.31 27.42
C GLN A 267 9.66 -0.14 27.63
N GLN A 268 10.28 -1.12 26.95
CA GLN A 268 9.97 -2.52 27.18
C GLN A 268 10.10 -2.87 28.67
N PRO A 269 9.11 -3.58 29.27
CA PRO A 269 9.19 -3.96 30.67
C PRO A 269 10.34 -4.95 30.91
N PRO A 270 10.88 -5.04 32.15
CA PRO A 270 11.98 -5.98 32.45
C PRO A 270 11.65 -7.47 32.18
N ALA A 271 10.36 -7.82 32.17
CA ALA A 271 9.86 -9.13 31.80
C ALA A 271 8.78 -8.94 30.71
N PRO A 272 9.19 -8.81 29.43
CA PRO A 272 8.26 -8.54 28.36
C PRO A 272 7.29 -9.71 28.16
N PRO A 273 5.97 -9.44 28.05
CA PRO A 273 4.96 -10.50 27.93
C PRO A 273 4.96 -11.21 26.55
N PHE A 274 5.43 -10.53 25.51
CA PHE A 274 5.43 -11.07 24.14
C PHE A 274 6.85 -11.43 23.69
N ALA A 275 7.02 -12.63 23.16
CA ALA A 275 8.30 -13.17 22.70
C ALA A 275 8.11 -14.01 21.41
N PRO A 276 9.13 -14.06 20.54
CA PRO A 276 10.43 -13.37 20.62
C PRO A 276 10.30 -11.85 20.38
N TYR A 277 11.25 -11.08 20.88
CA TYR A 277 11.32 -9.61 20.71
C TYR A 277 12.76 -9.18 20.37
N LEU A 278 12.93 -7.94 19.90
CA LEU A 278 14.24 -7.38 19.56
C LEU A 278 15.04 -7.12 20.85
N THR A 279 16.33 -7.51 20.86
CA THR A 279 17.26 -7.28 21.96
C THR A 279 18.02 -5.96 21.85
N ASP A 280 18.10 -5.42 20.63
CA ASP A 280 18.75 -4.17 20.29
C ASP A 280 17.77 -3.25 19.58
N ALA A 281 17.92 -1.95 19.74
CA ALA A 281 17.05 -0.97 19.09
C ALA A 281 17.23 -1.08 17.56
N PRO A 282 16.13 -1.21 16.79
CA PRO A 282 16.21 -1.23 15.34
C PRO A 282 16.49 0.18 14.77
N ASN A 283 16.78 0.25 13.48
CA ASN A 283 16.84 1.53 12.77
C ASN A 283 15.47 2.23 12.75
N ASP A 284 14.43 1.46 12.50
CA ASP A 284 13.04 1.91 12.43
C ASP A 284 12.08 0.80 12.89
N PHE A 285 10.81 1.12 13.08
CA PHE A 285 9.75 0.18 13.46
C PHE A 285 8.81 -0.19 12.30
N SER A 286 9.18 0.06 11.03
CA SER A 286 8.38 -0.39 9.90
C SER A 286 8.14 -1.90 9.93
N LEU A 287 7.02 -2.36 9.36
CA LEU A 287 6.64 -3.77 9.33
C LEU A 287 6.66 -4.27 7.88
N GLY A 288 7.65 -5.08 7.53
CA GLY A 288 7.80 -5.65 6.20
C GLY A 288 7.41 -7.13 6.14
N LEU A 289 6.45 -7.49 5.28
CA LEU A 289 6.20 -8.88 4.88
C LEU A 289 7.16 -9.26 3.77
N VAL A 290 7.97 -10.30 3.99
CA VAL A 290 9.00 -10.70 3.02
C VAL A 290 8.56 -11.94 2.25
N PHE A 291 8.21 -11.76 0.99
CA PHE A 291 7.82 -12.81 0.06
C PHE A 291 9.04 -13.50 -0.56
N THR A 292 9.00 -14.83 -0.60
CA THR A 292 10.02 -15.68 -1.22
C THR A 292 9.37 -16.83 -1.97
N GLY A 293 10.03 -17.34 -2.99
CA GLY A 293 9.44 -18.42 -3.82
C GLY A 293 8.53 -17.88 -4.92
N GLY A 294 7.51 -18.63 -5.32
CA GLY A 294 6.54 -18.24 -6.38
C GLY A 294 7.17 -17.93 -7.74
N GLY A 295 8.44 -18.25 -7.93
CA GLY A 295 9.20 -17.89 -9.14
C GLY A 295 9.83 -16.49 -9.09
N ILE A 296 9.84 -15.80 -7.93
CA ILE A 296 10.51 -14.48 -7.78
C ILE A 296 11.97 -14.59 -8.22
N SER A 297 12.38 -13.73 -9.13
CA SER A 297 13.76 -13.62 -9.62
C SER A 297 14.13 -12.16 -9.88
N LEU A 298 15.16 -11.87 -10.66
CA LEU A 298 15.54 -10.49 -10.97
C LEU A 298 14.38 -9.74 -11.62
N THR A 299 13.81 -8.79 -10.91
CA THR A 299 12.61 -8.05 -11.29
C THR A 299 12.92 -7.05 -12.40
N GLY A 300 12.11 -7.08 -13.48
CA GLY A 300 12.17 -6.11 -14.58
C GLY A 300 11.29 -4.88 -14.36
N GLY A 301 10.11 -5.10 -13.79
CA GLY A 301 9.15 -4.06 -13.44
C GLY A 301 8.10 -4.60 -12.48
N MET A 302 7.41 -3.70 -11.79
CA MET A 302 6.32 -3.99 -10.88
C MET A 302 5.14 -3.05 -11.15
N ALA A 303 3.91 -3.57 -10.98
CA ALA A 303 2.68 -2.78 -11.08
C ALA A 303 1.60 -3.40 -10.18
N VAL A 304 0.64 -2.58 -9.74
CA VAL A 304 -0.48 -3.00 -8.89
C VAL A 304 -1.78 -2.81 -9.67
N ASP A 305 -2.67 -3.78 -9.62
CA ASP A 305 -3.98 -3.74 -10.27
C ASP A 305 -5.06 -3.09 -9.38
N ALA A 306 -6.31 -3.05 -9.85
CA ALA A 306 -7.42 -2.41 -9.14
C ALA A 306 -7.88 -3.19 -7.89
N MET A 307 -7.50 -4.47 -7.76
CA MET A 307 -7.78 -5.29 -6.59
C MET A 307 -6.69 -5.18 -5.52
N GLY A 308 -5.57 -4.52 -5.84
CA GLY A 308 -4.38 -4.43 -5.00
C GLY A 308 -3.44 -5.63 -5.16
N ASP A 309 -3.63 -6.45 -6.21
CA ASP A 309 -2.71 -7.54 -6.50
C ASP A 309 -1.43 -7.01 -7.16
N LEU A 310 -0.27 -7.46 -6.68
CA LEU A 310 1.03 -7.09 -7.24
C LEU A 310 1.38 -7.98 -8.42
N TRP A 311 1.82 -7.35 -9.51
CA TRP A 311 2.36 -8.02 -10.69
C TRP A 311 3.82 -7.63 -10.90
N SER A 312 4.68 -8.63 -11.13
CA SER A 312 6.13 -8.46 -11.30
C SER A 312 6.64 -9.28 -12.47
N THR A 313 7.44 -8.67 -13.32
CA THR A 313 8.14 -9.33 -14.41
C THR A 313 9.53 -9.82 -13.99
N ASN A 314 10.03 -10.86 -14.63
CA ASN A 314 11.36 -11.41 -14.40
C ASN A 314 12.26 -11.26 -15.64
N ILE A 315 13.35 -10.48 -15.53
CA ILE A 315 14.29 -10.26 -16.64
C ILE A 315 15.01 -11.55 -17.05
N THR A 316 15.28 -12.45 -16.11
CA THR A 316 16.05 -13.68 -16.36
C THR A 316 15.20 -14.84 -16.83
N SER A 317 13.89 -14.65 -16.91
CA SER A 317 12.94 -15.67 -17.35
C SER A 317 11.77 -15.02 -18.10
N ASN A 318 11.00 -15.84 -18.82
CA ASN A 318 9.84 -15.36 -19.56
C ASN A 318 8.55 -15.48 -18.73
N TYR A 319 8.65 -15.21 -17.42
CA TYR A 319 7.55 -15.38 -16.49
C TYR A 319 7.16 -14.08 -15.81
N VAL A 320 5.89 -13.98 -15.48
CA VAL A 320 5.30 -12.90 -14.67
C VAL A 320 4.72 -13.50 -13.41
N ILE A 321 4.95 -12.87 -12.30
CA ILE A 321 4.47 -13.29 -10.99
C ILE A 321 3.31 -12.38 -10.59
N GLY A 322 2.19 -12.98 -10.17
CA GLY A 322 1.09 -12.30 -9.50
C GLY A 322 1.07 -12.71 -8.02
N ILE A 323 1.02 -11.74 -7.14
CA ILE A 323 0.82 -11.92 -5.69
C ILE A 323 -0.49 -11.20 -5.35
N SER A 324 -1.46 -11.94 -4.82
CA SER A 324 -2.73 -11.33 -4.41
C SER A 324 -2.56 -10.49 -3.15
N ASN A 325 -3.52 -9.59 -2.92
CA ASN A 325 -3.65 -8.84 -1.66
C ASN A 325 -3.76 -9.75 -0.41
N ALA A 326 -4.16 -11.02 -0.61
CA ALA A 326 -4.15 -12.05 0.44
C ALA A 326 -2.80 -12.78 0.54
N GLY A 327 -1.78 -12.36 -0.19
CA GLY A 327 -0.44 -12.93 -0.18
C GLY A 327 -0.31 -14.28 -0.89
N GLU A 328 -1.27 -14.66 -1.74
CA GLU A 328 -1.20 -15.91 -2.51
C GLU A 328 -0.50 -15.68 -3.85
N PHE A 329 0.34 -16.62 -4.28
CA PHE A 329 0.89 -16.58 -5.63
C PHE A 329 -0.19 -16.96 -6.66
N LEU A 330 -0.84 -15.96 -7.27
CA LEU A 330 -1.86 -16.13 -8.31
C LEU A 330 -1.31 -16.92 -9.50
N SER A 331 -0.06 -16.69 -9.82
CA SER A 331 0.67 -17.32 -10.93
C SER A 331 1.23 -18.71 -10.60
N GLY A 332 0.89 -19.25 -9.41
CA GLY A 332 1.43 -20.54 -8.95
C GLY A 332 2.94 -20.48 -8.62
N PRO A 333 3.59 -21.64 -8.46
CA PRO A 333 4.95 -21.70 -7.91
C PRO A 333 6.06 -21.25 -8.88
N SER A 334 5.75 -21.04 -10.15
CA SER A 334 6.75 -20.71 -11.19
C SER A 334 6.46 -19.42 -11.96
N GLY A 335 5.34 -18.78 -11.71
CA GLY A 335 4.86 -17.65 -12.49
C GLY A 335 4.01 -18.08 -13.71
N TYR A 336 3.32 -17.11 -14.32
CA TYR A 336 2.67 -17.28 -15.64
C TYR A 336 3.69 -17.11 -16.75
N PHE A 337 3.67 -18.02 -17.73
CA PHE A 337 4.47 -17.84 -18.94
C PHE A 337 3.92 -16.64 -19.73
N SER A 338 4.71 -15.59 -19.84
CA SER A 338 4.30 -14.35 -20.50
C SER A 338 4.33 -14.44 -22.03
N GLY A 339 5.18 -15.29 -22.59
CA GLY A 339 5.51 -15.27 -24.01
C GLY A 339 6.56 -14.22 -24.39
N ALA A 340 6.78 -13.21 -23.54
CA ALA A 340 7.80 -12.19 -23.72
C ALA A 340 9.19 -12.73 -23.39
N TYR A 341 10.16 -12.53 -24.28
CA TYR A 341 11.54 -12.88 -24.01
C TYR A 341 12.19 -11.80 -23.14
N SER A 342 12.80 -12.18 -22.00
CA SER A 342 13.40 -11.23 -21.06
C SER A 342 12.39 -10.14 -20.64
N ALA A 343 11.32 -10.56 -19.95
CA ALA A 343 10.23 -9.68 -19.55
C ALA A 343 10.73 -8.50 -18.69
N GLY A 344 10.63 -7.29 -19.22
CA GLY A 344 11.12 -6.04 -18.64
C GLY A 344 9.97 -5.16 -18.09
N PRO A 345 9.68 -4.01 -18.72
CA PRO A 345 8.68 -3.08 -18.22
C PRO A 345 7.27 -3.68 -18.22
N ILE A 346 6.45 -3.21 -17.29
CA ILE A 346 5.08 -3.67 -17.08
C ILE A 346 4.14 -2.47 -16.86
N ALA A 347 2.93 -2.57 -17.39
CA ALA A 347 1.83 -1.66 -17.09
C ALA A 347 0.51 -2.43 -17.04
N ILE A 348 -0.47 -1.95 -16.27
CA ILE A 348 -1.78 -2.59 -16.12
C ILE A 348 -2.84 -1.61 -16.61
N ASP A 349 -3.75 -2.10 -17.48
CA ASP A 349 -4.84 -1.29 -18.00
C ASP A 349 -6.05 -1.24 -17.04
N THR A 350 -7.05 -0.43 -17.36
CA THR A 350 -8.27 -0.29 -16.53
C THR A 350 -9.22 -1.49 -16.59
N LYS A 351 -8.83 -2.59 -17.25
CA LYS A 351 -9.52 -3.89 -17.26
C LYS A 351 -8.70 -4.97 -16.56
N ASP A 352 -7.62 -4.56 -15.88
CA ASP A 352 -6.63 -5.42 -15.24
C ASP A 352 -5.92 -6.37 -16.21
N ASN A 353 -5.77 -5.99 -17.51
CA ASN A 353 -4.85 -6.68 -18.40
C ASN A 353 -3.42 -6.18 -18.16
N ILE A 354 -2.48 -7.11 -18.19
CA ILE A 354 -1.06 -6.89 -17.92
C ILE A 354 -0.32 -6.73 -19.26
N TRP A 355 0.26 -5.57 -19.49
CA TRP A 355 1.06 -5.26 -20.67
C TRP A 355 2.54 -5.32 -20.33
N ILE A 356 3.34 -6.03 -21.12
CA ILE A 356 4.73 -6.38 -20.82
C ILE A 356 5.59 -6.11 -22.05
N GLY A 357 6.70 -5.41 -21.85
CA GLY A 357 7.76 -5.29 -22.84
C GLY A 357 8.71 -6.48 -22.78
N GLY A 358 8.92 -7.16 -23.92
CA GLY A 358 9.91 -8.22 -24.09
C GLY A 358 11.11 -7.74 -24.91
N GLY A 359 12.27 -8.39 -24.74
CA GLY A 359 13.53 -7.99 -25.39
C GLY A 359 14.29 -6.91 -24.61
N ALA A 360 13.75 -6.40 -23.50
CA ALA A 360 14.44 -5.47 -22.61
C ALA A 360 15.77 -6.08 -22.15
N HIS A 361 16.81 -5.24 -22.08
CA HIS A 361 18.16 -5.62 -21.63
C HIS A 361 18.89 -6.70 -22.46
N THR A 362 18.31 -7.21 -23.54
CA THR A 362 18.99 -8.15 -24.44
C THR A 362 19.21 -7.52 -25.80
N PHE A 363 20.46 -7.48 -26.27
CA PHE A 363 20.80 -6.99 -27.61
C PHE A 363 20.52 -8.01 -28.73
N HIS A 364 19.55 -8.93 -28.52
CA HIS A 364 19.34 -10.08 -29.37
C HIS A 364 17.85 -10.32 -29.67
N GLY A 365 17.34 -9.71 -30.70
CA GLY A 365 16.03 -9.97 -31.28
C GLY A 365 15.15 -8.72 -31.35
N PRO A 366 14.10 -8.73 -32.18
CA PRO A 366 13.12 -7.64 -32.19
C PRO A 366 12.38 -7.60 -30.86
N GLY A 367 12.17 -6.40 -30.34
CA GLY A 367 11.32 -6.17 -29.18
C GLY A 367 9.87 -6.55 -29.46
N GLU A 368 9.16 -6.90 -28.42
CA GLU A 368 7.75 -7.29 -28.47
C GLU A 368 6.96 -6.70 -27.31
N ILE A 369 5.67 -6.49 -27.49
CA ILE A 369 4.74 -6.14 -26.42
C ILE A 369 3.74 -7.28 -26.30
N VAL A 370 3.60 -7.82 -25.09
CA VAL A 370 2.68 -8.91 -24.79
C VAL A 370 1.57 -8.39 -23.88
N GLU A 371 0.34 -8.85 -24.14
CA GLU A 371 -0.82 -8.59 -23.30
C GLU A 371 -1.30 -9.91 -22.69
N LEU A 372 -1.46 -9.92 -21.36
CA LEU A 372 -2.03 -11.02 -20.58
C LEU A 372 -3.29 -10.55 -19.88
N SER A 373 -4.25 -11.46 -19.69
CA SER A 373 -5.31 -11.25 -18.71
C SER A 373 -4.78 -11.45 -17.29
N SER A 374 -5.51 -10.99 -16.27
CA SER A 374 -5.23 -11.24 -14.86
C SER A 374 -5.19 -12.73 -14.47
N SER A 375 -5.73 -13.62 -15.32
CA SER A 375 -5.62 -15.08 -15.17
C SER A 375 -4.43 -15.71 -15.90
N GLY A 376 -3.51 -14.91 -16.47
CA GLY A 376 -2.32 -15.36 -17.17
C GLY A 376 -2.56 -15.84 -18.61
N THR A 377 -3.74 -15.56 -19.20
CA THR A 377 -4.02 -15.92 -20.61
C THR A 377 -3.40 -14.87 -21.53
N ILE A 378 -2.60 -15.31 -22.53
CA ILE A 378 -2.02 -14.42 -23.53
C ILE A 378 -3.12 -13.91 -24.46
N LEU A 379 -3.32 -12.60 -24.54
CA LEU A 379 -4.32 -11.93 -25.37
C LEU A 379 -3.74 -11.41 -26.69
N SER A 380 -2.45 -11.04 -26.70
CA SER A 380 -1.73 -10.51 -27.88
C SER A 380 -1.36 -11.54 -28.95
N GLY A 381 -1.73 -12.82 -28.75
CA GLY A 381 -1.29 -13.91 -29.61
C GLY A 381 0.13 -14.40 -29.29
N THR A 382 0.57 -15.45 -30.00
CA THR A 382 1.80 -16.19 -29.65
C THR A 382 3.11 -15.41 -29.86
N ASN A 383 3.09 -14.36 -30.67
CA ASN A 383 4.28 -13.56 -30.99
C ASN A 383 4.23 -12.14 -30.40
N GLY A 384 3.21 -11.84 -29.62
CA GLY A 384 3.00 -10.47 -29.15
C GLY A 384 2.76 -9.47 -30.29
N TYR A 385 2.76 -8.18 -29.96
CA TYR A 385 2.76 -7.09 -30.93
C TYR A 385 4.20 -6.73 -31.26
N THR A 386 4.63 -6.93 -32.51
CA THR A 386 6.04 -6.78 -32.96
C THR A 386 6.16 -5.85 -34.16
N GLY A 387 7.37 -5.36 -34.42
CA GLY A 387 7.65 -4.46 -35.55
C GLY A 387 7.44 -2.99 -35.19
N TYR A 388 7.28 -2.14 -36.20
CA TYR A 388 6.93 -0.72 -36.09
C TYR A 388 7.92 0.15 -35.29
N GLY A 389 9.18 -0.26 -35.22
CA GLY A 389 10.23 0.44 -34.50
C GLY A 389 10.34 0.04 -33.03
N ILE A 390 9.69 -1.07 -32.59
CA ILE A 390 9.88 -1.68 -31.28
C ILE A 390 11.11 -2.59 -31.35
N ASP A 391 12.16 -2.26 -30.60
CA ASP A 391 13.39 -3.04 -30.54
C ASP A 391 13.79 -3.37 -29.10
N THR A 392 13.92 -2.36 -28.25
CA THR A 392 14.28 -2.53 -26.84
C THR A 392 13.31 -1.71 -25.96
N PRO A 393 12.10 -2.23 -25.69
CA PRO A 393 11.13 -1.55 -24.83
C PRO A 393 11.64 -1.55 -23.38
N GLU A 394 11.90 -0.38 -22.82
CA GLU A 394 12.40 -0.21 -21.44
C GLU A 394 11.35 0.43 -20.51
N GLY A 395 10.34 1.10 -21.06
CA GLY A 395 9.26 1.72 -20.31
C GLY A 395 7.91 1.57 -20.99
N LEU A 396 6.86 1.37 -20.19
CA LEU A 396 5.47 1.30 -20.63
C LEU A 396 4.59 2.21 -19.79
N ALA A 397 3.67 2.94 -20.43
CA ALA A 397 2.56 3.62 -19.76
C ALA A 397 1.28 3.53 -20.61
N ILE A 398 0.13 3.70 -19.97
CA ILE A 398 -1.18 3.57 -20.61
C ILE A 398 -1.96 4.87 -20.42
N ASP A 399 -2.44 5.43 -21.52
CA ASP A 399 -3.18 6.69 -21.53
C ASP A 399 -4.68 6.52 -21.16
N ALA A 400 -5.40 7.63 -21.03
CA ALA A 400 -6.83 7.64 -20.71
C ALA A 400 -7.72 6.94 -21.77
N ASN A 401 -7.22 6.78 -23.00
CA ASN A 401 -7.88 6.06 -24.10
C ASN A 401 -7.53 4.58 -24.14
N SER A 402 -6.71 4.12 -23.18
CA SER A 402 -6.14 2.77 -23.13
C SER A 402 -5.15 2.49 -24.27
N ASN A 403 -4.48 3.50 -24.82
CA ASN A 403 -3.34 3.32 -25.72
C ASN A 403 -2.08 3.07 -24.89
N ILE A 404 -1.19 2.24 -25.43
CA ILE A 404 0.07 1.82 -24.81
C ILE A 404 1.21 2.64 -25.41
N TRP A 405 1.87 3.41 -24.56
CA TRP A 405 3.04 4.20 -24.91
C TRP A 405 4.30 3.47 -24.48
N ILE A 406 5.29 3.37 -25.36
CA ILE A 406 6.45 2.50 -25.21
C ILE A 406 7.72 3.34 -25.42
N ALA A 407 8.58 3.36 -24.43
CA ALA A 407 9.92 3.92 -24.55
C ALA A 407 10.83 2.87 -25.24
N ASP A 408 11.17 3.10 -26.49
CA ASP A 408 12.09 2.21 -27.23
C ASP A 408 13.51 2.79 -27.19
N ARG A 409 14.31 2.20 -26.31
CA ARG A 409 15.66 2.65 -26.02
C ARG A 409 16.59 2.57 -27.21
N ALA A 410 16.55 1.50 -27.99
CA ALA A 410 17.49 1.25 -29.08
C ALA A 410 17.31 2.20 -30.26
N ASN A 411 16.08 2.67 -30.49
CA ASN A 411 15.74 3.52 -31.62
C ASN A 411 15.57 5.00 -31.27
N ASP A 412 15.80 5.40 -30.01
CA ASP A 412 15.64 6.78 -29.56
C ASP A 412 14.25 7.35 -29.91
N ASN A 413 13.19 6.54 -29.72
CA ASN A 413 11.83 6.93 -30.07
C ASN A 413 10.80 6.47 -29.04
N ILE A 414 9.57 6.97 -29.17
CA ILE A 414 8.39 6.53 -28.43
C ILE A 414 7.41 5.94 -29.43
N VAL A 415 6.95 4.71 -29.16
CA VAL A 415 5.93 4.04 -29.97
C VAL A 415 4.61 4.08 -29.24
N GLU A 416 3.52 4.33 -29.98
CA GLU A 416 2.15 4.28 -29.45
C GLU A 416 1.38 3.16 -30.17
N LEU A 417 0.77 2.26 -29.37
CA LEU A 417 -0.14 1.22 -29.82
C LEU A 417 -1.54 1.51 -29.26
N SER A 418 -2.57 1.17 -30.04
CA SER A 418 -3.93 1.09 -29.49
C SER A 418 -4.06 -0.10 -28.53
N SER A 419 -5.14 -0.17 -27.75
CA SER A 419 -5.51 -1.32 -26.90
C SER A 419 -5.74 -2.63 -27.67
N THR A 420 -5.64 -2.64 -28.99
CA THR A 420 -5.72 -3.82 -29.85
C THR A 420 -4.42 -4.08 -30.62
N GLY A 421 -3.33 -3.41 -30.23
CA GLY A 421 -2.00 -3.57 -30.82
C GLY A 421 -1.81 -2.89 -32.19
N GLN A 422 -2.72 -1.99 -32.61
CA GLN A 422 -2.53 -1.19 -33.83
C GLN A 422 -1.59 -0.03 -33.56
N VAL A 423 -0.58 0.18 -34.42
CA VAL A 423 0.35 1.29 -34.29
C VAL A 423 -0.32 2.62 -34.63
N LEU A 424 -0.21 3.58 -33.74
CA LEU A 424 -0.73 4.94 -33.86
C LEU A 424 0.37 5.97 -34.16
N SER A 425 1.61 5.73 -33.69
CA SER A 425 2.79 6.60 -33.87
C SER A 425 3.45 6.53 -35.25
N GLY A 426 2.87 5.73 -36.18
CA GLY A 426 3.50 5.46 -37.48
C GLY A 426 4.70 4.50 -37.38
N THR A 427 5.37 4.27 -38.51
CA THR A 427 6.40 3.20 -38.62
C THR A 427 7.74 3.54 -37.96
N LYS A 428 7.95 4.79 -37.53
CA LYS A 428 9.20 5.26 -36.92
C LYS A 428 9.05 5.70 -35.46
N GLY A 429 7.82 5.66 -34.92
CA GLY A 429 7.54 6.23 -33.62
C GLY A 429 7.63 7.77 -33.59
N PHE A 430 7.43 8.35 -32.42
CA PHE A 430 7.60 9.78 -32.15
C PHE A 430 9.06 10.06 -31.75
N THR A 431 9.62 11.15 -32.25
CA THR A 431 11.00 11.57 -32.02
C THR A 431 11.09 13.09 -31.79
N GLY A 432 12.20 13.57 -31.29
CA GLY A 432 12.44 15.00 -31.04
C GLY A 432 12.31 15.34 -29.56
N GLY A 433 12.28 16.63 -29.20
CA GLY A 433 12.19 17.08 -27.81
C GLY A 433 13.33 16.64 -26.90
N GLY A 434 14.46 16.18 -27.46
CA GLY A 434 15.60 15.67 -26.68
C GLY A 434 15.52 14.17 -26.36
N ILE A 435 14.58 13.42 -26.92
CA ILE A 435 14.47 11.96 -26.73
C ILE A 435 15.76 11.29 -27.15
N LYS A 436 16.41 10.64 -26.19
CA LYS A 436 17.69 9.97 -26.39
C LYS A 436 17.88 8.86 -25.35
N ASN A 437 17.91 7.61 -25.81
CA ASN A 437 18.02 6.45 -24.93
C ASN A 437 16.90 6.47 -23.84
N PRO A 438 15.60 6.57 -24.24
CA PRO A 438 14.50 6.65 -23.30
C PRO A 438 14.41 5.34 -22.50
N GLN A 439 14.28 5.46 -21.18
CA GLN A 439 14.27 4.33 -20.28
C GLN A 439 12.90 4.14 -19.61
N GLN A 440 12.28 5.21 -19.17
CA GLN A 440 10.95 5.17 -18.57
C GLN A 440 10.09 6.31 -19.10
N LEU A 441 8.79 6.13 -19.06
CA LEU A 441 7.83 7.18 -19.40
C LEU A 441 6.59 7.10 -18.50
N PHE A 442 5.96 8.25 -18.29
CA PHE A 442 4.70 8.40 -17.60
C PHE A 442 3.79 9.36 -18.38
N ILE A 443 2.49 9.20 -18.18
CA ILE A 443 1.48 10.01 -18.86
C ILE A 443 0.73 10.80 -17.81
N ASN A 444 0.68 12.14 -17.98
CA ASN A 444 -0.08 12.98 -17.09
C ASN A 444 -1.60 12.93 -17.45
N PRO A 445 -2.49 13.40 -16.59
CA PRO A 445 -3.94 13.34 -16.85
C PRO A 445 -4.43 14.12 -18.08
N VAL A 446 -3.66 15.06 -18.60
CA VAL A 446 -4.00 15.76 -19.85
C VAL A 446 -3.50 15.01 -21.11
N GLY A 447 -2.76 13.91 -20.90
CA GLY A 447 -2.29 13.03 -21.95
C GLY A 447 -0.89 13.33 -22.45
N ASP A 448 -0.16 14.27 -21.86
CA ASP A 448 1.22 14.54 -22.22
C ASP A 448 2.13 13.45 -21.64
N VAL A 449 3.14 13.08 -22.41
CA VAL A 449 4.05 11.96 -22.10
C VAL A 449 5.39 12.50 -21.66
N TRP A 450 5.75 12.23 -20.43
CA TRP A 450 7.04 12.58 -19.83
C TRP A 450 7.99 11.39 -19.92
N ILE A 451 9.24 11.62 -20.33
CA ILE A 451 10.21 10.60 -20.72
C ILE A 451 11.55 10.85 -20.04
N ALA A 452 12.01 9.87 -19.26
CA ALA A 452 13.36 9.85 -18.68
C ALA A 452 14.36 9.35 -19.72
N ASN A 453 15.37 10.17 -20.04
CA ASN A 453 16.44 9.85 -20.99
C ASN A 453 17.73 9.54 -20.25
N TYR A 454 18.01 8.27 -20.00
CA TYR A 454 19.04 7.80 -19.08
C TYR A 454 20.45 8.29 -19.43
N ILE A 455 20.92 8.07 -20.68
CA ILE A 455 22.31 8.40 -21.05
C ILE A 455 22.53 9.92 -21.21
N SER A 456 21.53 10.64 -21.68
CA SER A 456 21.62 12.09 -21.85
C SER A 456 21.44 12.87 -20.55
N ASN A 457 20.96 12.22 -19.47
CA ASN A 457 20.58 12.88 -18.21
C ASN A 457 19.63 14.06 -18.45
N THR A 458 18.58 13.82 -19.22
CA THR A 458 17.55 14.81 -19.56
C THR A 458 16.17 14.20 -19.49
N THR A 459 15.17 15.06 -19.31
CA THR A 459 13.77 14.70 -19.42
C THR A 459 13.16 15.35 -20.65
N SER A 460 12.34 14.61 -21.37
CA SER A 460 11.60 15.06 -22.54
C SER A 460 10.11 15.02 -22.29
N GLU A 461 9.37 15.84 -23.03
CA GLU A 461 7.90 15.84 -23.01
C GLU A 461 7.36 15.83 -24.43
N LEU A 462 6.37 14.97 -24.68
CA LEU A 462 5.55 14.94 -25.89
C LEU A 462 4.10 15.24 -25.53
N SER A 463 3.39 15.94 -26.43
CA SER A 463 1.94 16.04 -26.31
C SER A 463 1.26 14.68 -26.55
N SER A 464 -0.02 14.58 -26.22
CA SER A 464 -0.87 13.42 -26.50
C SER A 464 -0.98 13.05 -28.01
N SER A 465 -0.50 13.88 -28.90
CA SER A 465 -0.38 13.58 -30.33
C SER A 465 1.05 13.27 -30.79
N GLY A 466 2.00 13.13 -29.84
CA GLY A 466 3.41 12.85 -30.11
C GLY A 466 4.23 14.05 -30.56
N ALA A 467 3.70 15.29 -30.49
CA ALA A 467 4.47 16.46 -30.82
C ALA A 467 5.39 16.87 -29.65
N PRO A 468 6.69 17.17 -29.91
CA PRO A 468 7.62 17.60 -28.86
C PRO A 468 7.16 18.91 -28.18
N LEU A 469 7.13 18.93 -26.85
CA LEU A 469 6.86 20.09 -26.02
C LEU A 469 8.13 20.66 -25.37
N THR A 470 9.14 19.84 -25.16
CA THR A 470 10.47 20.25 -24.67
C THR A 470 11.40 20.69 -25.81
N PRO A 471 12.43 21.52 -25.51
CA PRO A 471 13.50 21.85 -26.48
C PRO A 471 14.19 20.59 -27.03
N SER A 472 14.85 20.70 -28.18
CA SER A 472 15.61 19.61 -28.80
C SER A 472 16.75 19.03 -27.94
N THR A 473 17.11 19.70 -26.84
CA THR A 473 18.10 19.25 -25.86
C THR A 473 17.45 18.55 -24.65
N GLY A 474 16.12 18.53 -24.55
CA GLY A 474 15.42 18.14 -23.33
C GLY A 474 15.59 19.15 -22.18
N ILE A 475 15.02 18.81 -21.01
CA ILE A 475 15.24 19.49 -19.73
C ILE A 475 16.46 18.84 -19.06
N ALA A 476 17.43 19.63 -18.63
CA ALA A 476 18.69 19.12 -18.07
C ALA A 476 18.52 18.71 -16.60
N VAL A 477 17.94 17.55 -16.36
CA VAL A 477 17.83 16.89 -15.04
C VAL A 477 18.23 15.43 -15.20
N PRO A 478 19.06 14.88 -14.28
CA PRO A 478 19.40 13.47 -14.31
C PRO A 478 18.16 12.61 -14.02
N ALA A 479 17.77 11.78 -14.97
CA ALA A 479 16.59 10.93 -14.87
C ALA A 479 16.89 9.50 -15.39
N ALA A 480 16.65 8.51 -14.54
CA ALA A 480 16.57 7.10 -14.95
C ALA A 480 15.13 6.61 -14.83
N SER A 481 14.41 7.11 -13.85
CA SER A 481 13.04 6.81 -13.54
C SER A 481 12.32 8.09 -13.16
N LEU A 482 11.02 8.13 -13.43
CA LEU A 482 10.17 9.26 -13.08
C LEU A 482 8.80 8.79 -12.57
N ALA A 483 8.14 9.65 -11.80
CA ALA A 483 6.76 9.51 -11.36
C ALA A 483 6.09 10.90 -11.34
N ILE A 484 4.78 10.94 -11.34
CA ILE A 484 4.01 12.19 -11.39
C ILE A 484 3.11 12.27 -10.15
N ASP A 485 3.19 13.40 -9.42
CA ASP A 485 2.32 13.66 -8.27
C ASP A 485 0.94 14.22 -8.70
N HIS A 486 0.03 14.37 -7.75
CA HIS A 486 -1.32 14.87 -8.02
C HIS A 486 -1.37 16.37 -8.41
N GLN A 487 -0.28 17.11 -8.24
CA GLN A 487 -0.12 18.49 -8.70
C GLN A 487 0.41 18.54 -10.13
N GLY A 488 0.80 17.39 -10.69
CA GLY A 488 1.37 17.23 -11.99
C GLY A 488 2.88 17.48 -12.03
N ASN A 489 3.56 17.61 -10.88
CA ASN A 489 5.02 17.70 -10.86
C ASN A 489 5.63 16.33 -11.17
N ILE A 490 6.75 16.36 -11.85
CA ILE A 490 7.51 15.21 -12.28
C ILE A 490 8.66 15.01 -11.30
N TRP A 491 8.61 13.91 -10.57
CA TRP A 491 9.66 13.49 -9.66
C TRP A 491 10.57 12.50 -10.37
N GLU A 492 11.88 12.70 -10.27
CA GLU A 492 12.86 11.94 -11.02
C GLU A 492 13.96 11.41 -10.11
N ALA A 493 14.25 10.12 -10.24
CA ALA A 493 15.37 9.48 -9.58
C ALA A 493 16.50 9.22 -10.58
N ALA A 494 17.73 9.57 -10.20
CA ALA A 494 18.91 9.38 -11.02
C ALA A 494 19.68 8.12 -10.63
N ALA A 495 19.90 7.22 -11.60
CA ALA A 495 20.77 6.06 -11.45
C ALA A 495 22.12 6.29 -12.12
N GLY A 496 23.21 5.70 -11.57
CA GLY A 496 24.51 5.66 -12.22
C GLY A 496 25.29 6.97 -12.28
N VAL A 497 24.82 8.03 -11.62
CA VAL A 497 25.57 9.27 -11.41
C VAL A 497 26.42 9.16 -10.13
N ALA A 498 27.48 9.96 -10.04
CA ALA A 498 28.41 9.92 -8.92
C ALA A 498 27.77 10.22 -7.55
N TYR A 499 26.54 10.77 -7.56
CA TYR A 499 25.73 11.04 -6.38
C TYR A 499 24.27 10.72 -6.68
N ALA A 500 23.60 9.99 -5.78
CA ALA A 500 22.15 9.86 -5.81
C ALA A 500 21.50 11.23 -5.61
N GLN A 501 20.52 11.52 -6.43
CA GLN A 501 19.74 12.75 -6.30
C GLN A 501 18.34 12.52 -6.80
N VAL A 502 17.38 13.17 -6.15
CA VAL A 502 16.00 13.22 -6.60
C VAL A 502 15.71 14.63 -7.08
N SER A 503 15.18 14.75 -8.29
CA SER A 503 14.82 16.03 -8.88
C SER A 503 13.31 16.17 -8.98
N GLU A 504 12.81 17.40 -8.94
CA GLU A 504 11.41 17.73 -9.16
C GLU A 504 11.30 18.80 -10.24
N VAL A 505 10.44 18.56 -11.21
CA VAL A 505 10.18 19.45 -12.36
C VAL A 505 8.69 19.75 -12.39
N SER A 506 8.33 21.02 -12.51
CA SER A 506 6.92 21.42 -12.63
C SER A 506 6.32 21.05 -13.99
N PRO A 507 4.98 21.04 -14.15
CA PRO A 507 4.31 20.74 -15.43
C PRO A 507 4.71 21.65 -16.60
N ASN A 508 5.31 22.81 -16.33
CA ASN A 508 5.80 23.73 -17.35
C ASN A 508 7.32 23.66 -17.58
N GLY A 509 7.97 22.61 -17.06
CA GLY A 509 9.38 22.34 -17.26
C GLY A 509 10.35 23.14 -16.37
N ALA A 510 9.87 23.82 -15.32
CA ALA A 510 10.75 24.50 -14.37
C ALA A 510 11.25 23.54 -13.30
N ILE A 511 12.57 23.54 -13.03
CA ILE A 511 13.19 22.72 -11.99
C ILE A 511 12.85 23.32 -10.62
N LEU A 512 12.13 22.57 -9.77
CA LEU A 512 11.69 22.98 -8.44
C LEU A 512 12.69 22.60 -7.35
N SER A 513 13.39 21.47 -7.52
CA SER A 513 14.33 20.91 -6.55
C SER A 513 15.71 21.60 -6.50
N GLY A 514 15.92 22.66 -7.27
CA GLY A 514 17.23 23.34 -7.36
C GLY A 514 18.35 22.42 -7.84
N THR A 515 19.27 22.02 -6.95
CA THR A 515 20.36 21.08 -7.27
C THR A 515 19.99 19.61 -6.98
N GLY A 516 18.74 19.34 -6.65
CA GLY A 516 18.22 18.04 -6.26
C GLY A 516 18.05 17.88 -4.75
N TYR A 517 17.09 17.02 -4.36
CA TYR A 517 16.85 16.65 -2.97
C TYR A 517 17.84 15.58 -2.51
N THR A 518 18.28 15.68 -1.27
CA THR A 518 19.24 14.75 -0.63
C THR A 518 18.85 14.52 0.83
N GLY A 519 19.45 13.53 1.48
CA GLY A 519 19.17 13.16 2.86
C GLY A 519 18.38 11.85 2.95
N GLY A 520 18.14 11.34 4.15
CA GLY A 520 17.52 10.04 4.36
C GLY A 520 18.32 8.85 3.81
N GLY A 521 19.64 9.03 3.57
CA GLY A 521 20.48 8.08 2.85
C GLY A 521 20.73 8.45 1.39
N ILE A 522 19.97 9.38 0.79
CA ILE A 522 20.23 9.90 -0.56
C ILE A 522 21.43 10.86 -0.52
N GLY A 523 22.37 10.71 -1.43
CA GLY A 523 23.51 11.62 -1.58
C GLY A 523 24.89 10.98 -1.39
N GLY A 524 24.96 9.70 -1.08
CA GLY A 524 26.21 8.93 -1.07
C GLY A 524 26.73 8.61 -2.48
N SER A 525 27.99 8.23 -2.59
CA SER A 525 28.53 7.75 -3.87
C SER A 525 27.96 6.38 -4.20
N ASN A 526 27.29 6.25 -5.34
CA ASN A 526 26.61 5.05 -5.84
C ASN A 526 25.30 4.65 -5.13
N ASP A 527 24.68 5.53 -4.34
CA ASP A 527 23.41 5.23 -3.64
C ASP A 527 22.17 5.55 -4.51
N GLY A 528 22.34 5.66 -5.84
CA GLY A 528 21.29 6.02 -6.77
C GLY A 528 20.13 5.04 -6.77
N GLY A 529 18.93 5.52 -6.45
CA GLY A 529 17.68 4.83 -6.71
C GLY A 529 17.42 4.77 -8.22
N ALA A 530 17.24 3.57 -8.76
CA ALA A 530 16.89 3.41 -10.17
C ALA A 530 15.39 3.62 -10.42
N PHE A 531 14.57 3.66 -9.36
CA PHE A 531 13.11 3.73 -9.43
C PHE A 531 12.56 4.71 -8.40
N ILE A 532 11.36 5.21 -8.68
CA ILE A 532 10.64 6.13 -7.81
C ILE A 532 9.13 5.86 -7.91
N ALA A 533 8.43 5.95 -6.79
CA ALA A 533 6.97 5.91 -6.73
C ALA A 533 6.45 7.12 -5.97
N ILE A 534 5.23 7.54 -6.25
CA ILE A 534 4.54 8.63 -5.54
C ILE A 534 3.30 8.03 -4.86
N ASP A 535 3.09 8.40 -3.61
CA ASP A 535 1.92 8.01 -2.85
C ASP A 535 0.76 9.00 -2.96
N GLY A 536 -0.32 8.74 -2.21
CA GLY A 536 -1.55 9.52 -2.28
C GLY A 536 -1.48 10.92 -1.65
N ASP A 537 -0.43 11.25 -0.91
CA ASP A 537 -0.15 12.58 -0.34
C ASP A 537 0.90 13.35 -1.17
N GLY A 538 1.41 12.71 -2.23
CA GLY A 538 2.43 13.27 -3.11
C GLY A 538 3.85 13.07 -2.59
N ASP A 539 4.05 12.20 -1.61
CA ASP A 539 5.37 11.88 -1.07
C ASP A 539 6.09 10.89 -1.97
N ALA A 540 7.41 11.06 -2.13
CA ALA A 540 8.22 10.29 -3.05
C ALA A 540 8.97 9.16 -2.33
N TRP A 541 8.88 7.95 -2.88
CA TRP A 541 9.46 6.73 -2.36
C TRP A 541 10.58 6.22 -3.25
N ILE A 542 11.80 6.07 -2.71
CA ILE A 542 13.02 5.78 -3.46
C ILE A 542 13.78 4.62 -2.81
N PRO A 543 13.96 3.47 -3.49
CA PRO A 543 14.83 2.39 -3.01
C PRO A 543 16.30 2.77 -3.21
N LEU A 544 17.15 2.50 -2.21
CA LEU A 544 18.58 2.78 -2.29
C LEU A 544 19.37 1.52 -2.66
N TYR A 545 19.86 1.43 -3.88
CA TYR A 545 20.46 0.21 -4.44
C TYR A 545 21.64 -0.37 -3.63
N ASN A 546 22.48 0.46 -3.01
CA ASN A 546 23.63 0.02 -2.21
C ASN A 546 23.38 0.03 -0.70
N HIS A 547 22.18 0.41 -0.29
CA HIS A 547 21.71 0.35 1.10
C HIS A 547 20.42 -0.46 1.17
N PRO A 548 20.29 -1.39 2.13
CA PRO A 548 19.07 -2.17 2.29
C PRO A 548 17.95 -1.30 2.88
N SER A 549 17.55 -0.24 2.18
CA SER A 549 16.56 0.70 2.67
C SER A 549 15.76 1.40 1.56
N VAL A 550 14.64 1.97 1.96
CA VAL A 550 13.77 2.82 1.13
C VAL A 550 13.64 4.17 1.80
N VAL A 551 13.82 5.22 1.03
CA VAL A 551 13.67 6.60 1.51
C VAL A 551 12.30 7.13 1.12
N GLU A 552 11.68 7.82 2.07
CA GLU A 552 10.49 8.64 1.87
C GLU A 552 10.89 10.12 1.93
N LEU A 553 10.55 10.86 0.89
CA LEU A 553 10.65 12.32 0.85
C LEU A 553 9.25 12.91 0.81
N SER A 554 9.00 13.91 1.65
CA SER A 554 7.75 14.66 1.54
C SER A 554 7.61 15.34 0.18
N ASN A 555 6.40 15.75 -0.19
CA ASN A 555 6.09 16.54 -1.39
C ASN A 555 6.86 17.88 -1.50
N SER A 556 7.67 18.21 -0.53
CA SER A 556 8.61 19.35 -0.52
C SER A 556 10.09 18.90 -0.44
N GLY A 557 10.37 17.61 -0.62
CA GLY A 557 11.70 17.03 -0.64
C GLY A 557 12.38 16.88 0.74
N ILE A 558 11.62 16.89 1.84
CA ILE A 558 12.14 16.68 3.20
C ILE A 558 12.11 15.18 3.52
N PRO A 559 13.23 14.56 3.95
CA PRO A 559 13.22 13.15 4.36
C PRO A 559 12.29 12.90 5.56
N LEU A 560 11.37 11.94 5.42
CA LEU A 560 10.43 11.50 6.46
C LEU A 560 10.86 10.16 7.08
N SER A 561 11.56 9.32 6.33
CA SER A 561 12.02 7.99 6.75
C SER A 561 13.25 7.98 7.69
N GLY A 562 13.62 9.11 8.26
CA GLY A 562 14.80 9.23 9.13
C GLY A 562 16.11 9.39 8.35
N ALA A 563 17.25 9.11 9.00
CA ALA A 563 18.57 9.35 8.40
C ALA A 563 19.00 8.26 7.41
N ASP A 564 18.54 7.02 7.63
CA ASP A 564 19.00 5.83 6.92
C ASP A 564 17.89 5.14 6.11
N GLY A 565 16.71 5.76 5.99
CA GLY A 565 15.54 5.17 5.34
C GLY A 565 14.88 4.06 6.17
N TYR A 566 13.80 3.46 5.65
CA TYR A 566 13.15 2.27 6.22
C TYR A 566 13.89 1.02 5.77
N SER A 567 14.25 0.15 6.71
CA SER A 567 15.13 -1.00 6.45
C SER A 567 14.54 -2.35 6.86
N ASN A 568 13.44 -2.38 7.63
CA ASN A 568 12.90 -3.61 8.17
C ASN A 568 12.29 -4.49 7.07
N GLY A 569 12.86 -5.66 6.86
CA GLY A 569 12.46 -6.59 5.80
C GLY A 569 13.04 -6.27 4.41
N ILE A 570 13.73 -5.16 4.23
CA ILE A 570 14.41 -4.83 2.98
C ILE A 570 15.73 -5.59 2.90
N ALA A 571 15.89 -6.38 1.85
CA ALA A 571 17.15 -7.08 1.58
C ALA A 571 18.18 -6.16 0.90
N GLU A 572 19.40 -6.66 0.70
CA GLU A 572 20.44 -5.97 -0.05
C GLU A 572 19.95 -5.62 -1.48
N SER A 573 20.43 -4.54 -2.04
CA SER A 573 20.16 -4.11 -3.41
C SER A 573 18.65 -3.99 -3.74
N PRO A 574 17.88 -3.14 -3.03
CA PRO A 574 16.50 -2.88 -3.40
C PRO A 574 16.42 -2.23 -4.79
N GLY A 575 15.40 -2.61 -5.56
CA GLY A 575 15.24 -2.22 -6.96
C GLY A 575 13.89 -1.55 -7.24
N ASN A 576 12.98 -2.25 -7.94
CA ASN A 576 11.66 -1.70 -8.27
C ASN A 576 10.83 -1.40 -7.02
N ILE A 577 10.00 -0.37 -7.12
CA ILE A 577 9.12 0.10 -6.04
C ILE A 577 7.77 0.53 -6.61
N VAL A 578 6.68 0.20 -5.91
CA VAL A 578 5.33 0.69 -6.18
C VAL A 578 4.57 0.88 -4.87
N VAL A 579 3.61 1.79 -4.86
CA VAL A 579 2.66 2.01 -3.76
C VAL A 579 1.28 1.52 -4.20
N ASP A 580 0.52 0.94 -3.27
CA ASP A 580 -0.80 0.40 -3.57
C ASP A 580 -1.95 1.20 -2.95
N GLY A 581 -3.19 0.72 -3.18
CA GLY A 581 -4.42 1.32 -2.68
C GLY A 581 -4.67 1.14 -1.18
N SER A 582 -3.89 0.31 -0.50
CA SER A 582 -3.90 0.13 0.97
C SER A 582 -2.94 1.09 1.68
N GLY A 583 -1.99 1.68 0.96
CA GLY A 583 -0.89 2.47 1.50
C GLY A 583 0.32 1.62 1.85
N ASP A 584 0.44 0.45 1.23
CA ASP A 584 1.60 -0.40 1.37
C ASP A 584 2.64 -0.11 0.28
N VAL A 585 3.92 -0.22 0.63
CA VAL A 585 5.03 0.00 -0.31
C VAL A 585 5.67 -1.34 -0.65
N TRP A 586 5.59 -1.72 -1.92
CA TRP A 586 6.17 -2.95 -2.44
C TRP A 586 7.54 -2.69 -3.03
N VAL A 587 8.55 -3.47 -2.59
CA VAL A 587 9.95 -3.30 -3.00
C VAL A 587 10.54 -4.64 -3.39
N SER A 588 11.12 -4.72 -4.59
CA SER A 588 11.93 -5.88 -4.96
C SER A 588 13.35 -5.75 -4.43
N SER A 589 13.95 -6.84 -3.98
CA SER A 589 15.30 -6.87 -3.43
C SER A 589 16.05 -8.14 -3.79
N ALA A 590 17.38 -8.12 -3.64
CA ALA A 590 18.23 -9.28 -3.85
C ALA A 590 19.22 -9.47 -2.69
N ILE A 591 19.36 -10.69 -2.22
CA ILE A 591 20.36 -11.09 -1.21
C ILE A 591 21.52 -11.78 -1.94
N LEU A 592 22.71 -11.23 -1.84
CA LEU A 592 23.92 -11.86 -2.34
C LEU A 592 24.47 -12.85 -1.30
N THR A 593 24.48 -14.13 -1.61
CA THR A 593 25.15 -15.15 -0.82
C THR A 593 26.52 -15.43 -1.44
N PRO A 594 27.62 -14.94 -0.82
CA PRO A 594 28.97 -15.18 -1.31
C PRO A 594 29.28 -16.68 -1.30
N SER A 595 29.91 -17.20 -2.35
CA SER A 595 30.38 -18.58 -2.35
C SER A 595 31.61 -18.72 -1.46
N THR A 596 31.58 -19.69 -0.55
CA THR A 596 32.75 -20.09 0.28
C THR A 596 33.70 -21.00 -0.48
N GLN A 597 33.34 -21.49 -1.67
CA GLN A 597 34.12 -22.41 -2.47
C GLN A 597 34.78 -21.67 -3.64
N ARG A 598 36.07 -21.86 -3.82
CA ARG A 598 36.84 -21.27 -4.92
C ARG A 598 36.33 -21.79 -6.28
N GLY A 599 35.92 -20.89 -7.14
CA GLY A 599 35.42 -21.23 -8.49
C GLY A 599 33.90 -21.50 -8.58
N VAL A 600 33.18 -21.43 -7.46
CA VAL A 600 31.70 -21.43 -7.47
C VAL A 600 31.25 -19.97 -7.43
N PRO A 601 30.39 -19.51 -8.36
CA PRO A 601 29.87 -18.15 -8.34
C PRO A 601 28.99 -17.92 -7.09
N ALA A 602 28.90 -16.69 -6.63
CA ALA A 602 27.90 -16.26 -5.65
C ALA A 602 26.48 -16.50 -6.19
N THR A 603 25.55 -16.76 -5.28
CA THR A 603 24.13 -16.95 -5.62
C THR A 603 23.31 -15.75 -5.14
N TYR A 604 22.28 -15.40 -5.89
CA TYR A 604 21.30 -14.39 -5.49
C TYR A 604 20.01 -15.08 -5.07
N THR A 605 19.46 -14.63 -3.95
CA THR A 605 18.08 -14.91 -3.57
C THR A 605 17.28 -13.63 -3.73
N TYR A 606 16.22 -13.68 -4.53
CA TYR A 606 15.37 -12.52 -4.79
C TYR A 606 14.16 -12.55 -3.88
N THR A 607 13.75 -11.38 -3.40
CA THR A 607 12.61 -11.19 -2.51
C THR A 607 11.76 -10.02 -2.99
N ILE A 608 10.50 -10.02 -2.60
CA ILE A 608 9.62 -8.84 -2.67
C ILE A 608 9.17 -8.57 -1.25
N THR A 609 9.32 -7.34 -0.79
CA THR A 609 8.90 -6.90 0.53
C THR A 609 7.73 -5.94 0.40
N GLU A 610 6.68 -6.18 1.18
CA GLU A 610 5.54 -5.29 1.37
C GLU A 610 5.70 -4.59 2.73
N LEU A 611 6.02 -3.29 2.71
CA LEU A 611 6.05 -2.45 3.91
C LEU A 611 4.62 -2.00 4.20
N ILE A 612 4.08 -2.47 5.32
CA ILE A 612 2.67 -2.32 5.65
C ILE A 612 2.33 -0.91 6.14
N GLY A 613 1.39 -0.24 5.47
CA GLY A 613 0.72 0.98 5.87
C GLY A 613 1.61 2.22 6.03
N VAL A 614 2.84 2.19 5.51
CA VAL A 614 3.81 3.28 5.68
C VAL A 614 3.55 4.47 4.75
N ALA A 615 2.78 4.27 3.67
CA ALA A 615 2.48 5.27 2.66
C ALA A 615 1.01 5.72 2.70
N ALA A 616 0.70 6.82 2.04
CA ALA A 616 -0.68 7.19 1.77
C ALA A 616 -1.26 6.33 0.63
N PRO A 617 -2.50 5.79 0.79
CA PRO A 617 -3.15 5.02 -0.27
C PRO A 617 -3.21 5.76 -1.59
N VAL A 618 -2.89 5.09 -2.71
CA VAL A 618 -2.88 5.70 -4.04
C VAL A 618 -3.83 4.98 -5.00
N VAL A 619 -4.33 5.71 -6.01
CA VAL A 619 -5.18 5.11 -7.05
C VAL A 619 -4.39 4.11 -7.90
N THR A 620 -4.82 2.86 -7.93
CA THR A 620 -4.27 1.78 -8.77
C THR A 620 -5.34 1.16 -9.67
N PRO A 621 -4.96 0.63 -10.86
CA PRO A 621 -3.63 0.77 -11.50
C PRO A 621 -3.35 2.22 -11.92
N LEU A 622 -2.10 2.56 -12.26
CA LEU A 622 -1.72 3.90 -12.72
C LEU A 622 -2.58 4.40 -13.88
N ALA A 623 -2.98 3.52 -14.80
CA ALA A 623 -3.89 3.83 -15.91
C ALA A 623 -5.27 4.33 -15.42
N ALA A 624 -5.74 3.86 -14.27
CA ALA A 624 -6.97 4.38 -13.66
C ALA A 624 -6.73 5.79 -13.11
N GLY A 625 -5.59 6.05 -12.50
CA GLY A 625 -5.18 7.39 -12.04
C GLY A 625 -5.14 8.40 -13.18
N VAL A 626 -4.54 8.05 -14.31
CA VAL A 626 -4.53 8.87 -15.54
C VAL A 626 -5.96 9.14 -16.02
N LYS A 627 -6.78 8.10 -16.16
CA LYS A 627 -8.14 8.19 -16.67
C LYS A 627 -9.08 9.00 -15.77
N LEU A 628 -8.93 8.90 -14.47
CA LEU A 628 -9.76 9.57 -13.48
C LEU A 628 -9.25 10.97 -13.12
N ASN A 629 -8.11 11.40 -13.65
CA ASN A 629 -7.39 12.62 -13.24
C ASN A 629 -7.06 12.58 -11.73
N MET A 630 -6.58 11.44 -11.26
CA MET A 630 -6.24 11.15 -9.85
C MET A 630 -4.86 10.48 -9.74
N LEU A 631 -3.97 10.72 -10.68
CA LEU A 631 -2.60 10.20 -10.63
C LEU A 631 -1.87 10.75 -9.39
N GLY A 632 -1.21 9.88 -8.61
CA GLY A 632 -0.54 10.28 -7.37
C GLY A 632 -1.48 10.88 -6.32
N ALA A 633 -2.75 10.48 -6.30
CA ALA A 633 -3.76 10.96 -5.36
C ALA A 633 -4.41 9.80 -4.59
N ARG A 634 -4.94 10.09 -3.41
CA ARG A 634 -5.74 9.15 -2.63
C ARG A 634 -7.02 8.76 -3.38
N PRO A 635 -7.40 7.48 -3.43
CA PRO A 635 -8.61 7.00 -4.09
C PRO A 635 -9.92 7.44 -3.44
#